data_d4945f89385a44b557b73a5335a3a21e
#
_entry.id   d4945f89385a44b557b73a5335a3a21e
#
_cell.length_a   1.000
_cell.length_b   1.000
_cell.length_c   1.000
_cell.angle_alpha   90.00
_cell.angle_beta   90.00
_cell.angle_gamma   90.00
#
_symmetry.space_group_name_H-M   'P 1'
#
loop_
_entity.id
_entity.type
_entity.pdbx_description
1 polymer ?
#
loop_
_entity_poly.entity_id
_entity_poly.type
_entity_poly.pdbx_seq_one_letter_code
_entity_poly.pdbx_strand_id
1 'polypeptide(L)'
;MSNNTSEQIQPAPVFEIKPLRSIQEIIADLKKPVAAKHLSLRKQGGQSLSYIAWYNAVKYLDHFAAGWSYNVVSMQTIGENCALTVRLSIPCLEGVVSREATGIEPLIVKGYGDCASNAESMALRRAAAKFGLGLYLYEK
;
A
#
# COMPACT_ATOMS: atom_id res chain seq x y z
N MET A 1 -9.52 -29.04 -43.23
CA MET A 1 -9.44 -28.61 -42.69
C MET A 1 -9.32 -28.11 -41.94
N SER A 2 -9.18 -27.73 -41.65
CA SER A 2 -8.86 -27.16 -40.91
C SER A 2 -9.37 -26.86 -39.96
N ASN A 3 -9.21 -27.14 -39.33
CA ASN A 3 -9.58 -26.75 -38.37
C ASN A 3 -9.65 -25.56 -38.20
N ASN A 4 -10.08 -25.32 -38.13
CA ASN A 4 -10.25 -24.03 -38.05
C ASN A 4 -10.07 -23.45 -36.70
N THR A 5 -8.82 -23.17 -36.47
CA THR A 5 -8.42 -22.66 -35.17
C THR A 5 -9.06 -21.34 -34.85
N SER A 6 -9.46 -20.59 -35.83
CA SER A 6 -10.10 -19.32 -35.56
C SER A 6 -11.39 -19.43 -34.79
N GLU A 7 -12.10 -20.54 -34.98
CA GLU A 7 -13.32 -20.79 -34.21
C GLU A 7 -13.05 -21.13 -32.77
N GLN A 8 -11.83 -21.55 -32.49
CA GLN A 8 -11.43 -21.95 -31.16
C GLN A 8 -10.73 -20.84 -30.40
N ILE A 9 -10.41 -19.77 -31.11
CA ILE A 9 -9.76 -18.63 -30.48
C ILE A 9 -10.81 -17.88 -29.67
N GLN A 10 -10.57 -17.85 -28.37
CA GLN A 10 -11.41 -17.08 -27.50
C GLN A 10 -11.18 -15.60 -27.76
N PRO A 11 -12.24 -14.78 -27.76
CA PRO A 11 -12.04 -13.35 -27.81
C PRO A 11 -11.20 -12.93 -26.63
N ALA A 12 -10.40 -11.91 -26.82
CA ALA A 12 -9.64 -11.33 -25.73
C ALA A 12 -10.58 -10.98 -24.58
N PRO A 13 -10.18 -11.23 -23.33
CA PRO A 13 -11.04 -10.86 -22.22
C PRO A 13 -11.40 -9.39 -22.30
N VAL A 14 -12.67 -9.11 -22.13
CA VAL A 14 -13.11 -7.71 -22.05
C VAL A 14 -12.86 -7.26 -20.62
N PHE A 15 -11.88 -6.41 -20.46
CA PHE A 15 -11.63 -5.78 -19.16
C PHE A 15 -12.50 -4.54 -19.07
N GLU A 16 -13.25 -4.47 -18.00
CA GLU A 16 -13.99 -3.27 -17.71
C GLU A 16 -13.00 -2.16 -17.40
N ILE A 17 -12.94 -1.14 -18.26
CA ILE A 17 -12.10 0.02 -18.03
C ILE A 17 -12.87 0.94 -17.12
N LYS A 18 -12.46 0.98 -15.87
CA LYS A 18 -13.04 1.94 -14.92
C LYS A 18 -12.50 3.31 -15.24
N PRO A 19 -13.35 4.33 -15.34
CA PRO A 19 -12.88 5.69 -15.56
C PRO A 19 -11.98 6.10 -14.40
N LEU A 20 -10.94 6.87 -14.72
CA LEU A 20 -10.08 7.41 -13.70
C LEU A 20 -10.87 8.37 -12.82
N ARG A 21 -10.52 8.39 -11.55
CA ARG A 21 -11.15 9.27 -10.57
C ARG A 21 -10.18 10.40 -10.23
N SER A 22 -10.72 11.50 -9.72
CA SER A 22 -9.86 12.56 -9.24
C SER A 22 -9.10 12.10 -8.00
N ILE A 23 -7.91 12.63 -7.78
CA ILE A 23 -7.14 12.27 -6.61
C ILE A 23 -7.88 12.67 -5.32
N GLN A 24 -8.63 13.75 -5.35
CA GLN A 24 -9.40 14.19 -4.18
C GLN A 24 -10.49 13.19 -3.80
N GLU A 25 -11.17 12.63 -4.78
CA GLU A 25 -12.17 11.60 -4.53
C GLU A 25 -11.55 10.34 -3.94
N ILE A 26 -10.42 9.92 -4.50
CA ILE A 26 -9.69 8.74 -4.01
C ILE A 26 -9.26 8.97 -2.57
N ILE A 27 -8.68 10.12 -2.28
CA ILE A 27 -8.26 10.45 -0.92
C ILE A 27 -9.44 10.48 0.03
N ALA A 28 -10.57 11.05 -0.40
CA ALA A 28 -11.76 11.10 0.43
C ALA A 28 -12.23 9.69 0.83
N ASP A 29 -12.18 8.74 -0.10
CA ASP A 29 -12.53 7.36 0.20
C ASP A 29 -11.50 6.68 1.12
N LEU A 30 -10.22 6.91 0.86
CA LEU A 30 -9.16 6.32 1.69
C LEU A 30 -9.17 6.85 3.12
N LYS A 31 -9.63 8.08 3.32
CA LYS A 31 -9.71 8.68 4.65
C LYS A 31 -10.81 8.10 5.53
N LYS A 32 -11.75 7.36 4.97
CA LYS A 32 -12.82 6.78 5.77
C LYS A 32 -12.25 5.81 6.81
N PRO A 33 -12.91 5.68 7.95
CA PRO A 33 -12.43 4.75 8.98
C PRO A 33 -12.29 3.34 8.45
N VAL A 34 -11.22 2.69 8.84
CA VAL A 34 -10.93 1.30 8.49
C VAL A 34 -11.80 0.40 9.37
N ALA A 35 -12.37 -0.65 8.78
CA ALA A 35 -13.17 -1.60 9.54
C ALA A 35 -12.35 -2.20 10.69
N ALA A 36 -12.96 -2.32 11.85
CA ALA A 36 -12.27 -2.81 13.05
C ALA A 36 -11.59 -4.17 12.82
N LYS A 37 -12.22 -5.05 12.03
CA LYS A 37 -11.66 -6.37 11.72
C LYS A 37 -10.37 -6.31 10.90
N HIS A 38 -10.08 -5.16 10.28
CA HIS A 38 -8.86 -4.96 9.49
C HIS A 38 -7.76 -4.25 10.28
N LEU A 39 -8.01 -3.96 11.54
CA LEU A 39 -7.03 -3.34 12.41
C LEU A 39 -6.36 -4.39 13.27
N SER A 40 -5.07 -4.20 13.47
CA SER A 40 -4.27 -5.03 14.36
C SER A 40 -3.80 -4.18 15.52
N LEU A 41 -3.41 -4.84 16.61
CA LEU A 41 -2.88 -4.17 17.78
C LEU A 41 -1.43 -4.56 17.98
N ARG A 42 -0.64 -3.58 18.39
CA ARG A 42 0.73 -3.84 18.83
C ARG A 42 0.98 -3.05 20.11
N LYS A 43 1.80 -3.62 20.97
CA LYS A 43 2.18 -2.93 22.21
C LYS A 43 3.47 -2.18 21.98
N GLN A 44 3.49 -0.94 22.39
CA GLN A 44 4.67 -0.10 22.31
C GLN A 44 4.66 0.85 23.51
N GLY A 45 5.73 0.79 24.31
CA GLY A 45 5.85 1.67 25.48
C GLY A 45 4.72 1.49 26.48
N GLY A 46 4.23 0.25 26.69
CA GLY A 46 3.14 -0.03 27.61
C GLY A 46 1.76 0.31 27.09
N GLN A 47 1.65 0.82 25.87
CA GLN A 47 0.37 1.17 25.26
C GLN A 47 0.05 0.22 24.11
N SER A 48 -1.25 0.01 23.88
CA SER A 48 -1.71 -0.72 22.70
C SER A 48 -2.01 0.28 21.60
N LEU A 49 -1.36 0.09 20.45
CA LEU A 49 -1.54 0.94 19.29
C LEU A 49 -2.25 0.15 18.20
N SER A 50 -3.28 0.76 17.62
CA SER A 50 -3.96 0.18 16.46
C SER A 50 -3.20 0.55 15.20
N TYR A 51 -3.11 -0.40 14.29
CA TYR A 51 -2.51 -0.14 12.98
C TYR A 51 -3.18 -1.02 11.94
N ILE A 52 -3.06 -0.61 10.68
CA ILE A 52 -3.53 -1.43 9.57
C ILE A 52 -2.37 -2.29 9.08
N ALA A 53 -2.56 -3.62 9.06
CA ALA A 53 -1.53 -4.51 8.52
C ALA A 53 -1.33 -4.22 7.04
N TRP A 54 -0.10 -4.39 6.53
CA TRP A 54 0.21 -4.02 5.15
C TRP A 54 -0.69 -4.74 4.15
N TYR A 55 -1.03 -6.01 4.39
CA TYR A 55 -1.87 -6.76 3.47
C TYR A 55 -3.30 -6.24 3.44
N ASN A 56 -3.78 -5.68 4.53
CA ASN A 56 -5.09 -5.02 4.52
C ASN A 56 -5.01 -3.66 3.83
N ALA A 57 -3.90 -2.95 4.00
CA ALA A 57 -3.69 -1.70 3.25
C ALA A 57 -3.74 -1.95 1.74
N VAL A 58 -3.13 -3.06 1.27
CA VAL A 58 -3.18 -3.45 -0.14
C VAL A 58 -4.63 -3.62 -0.60
N LYS A 59 -5.47 -4.27 0.22
CA LYS A 59 -6.87 -4.49 -0.14
C LYS A 59 -7.64 -3.18 -0.30
N TYR A 60 -7.40 -2.22 0.58
CA TYR A 60 -8.04 -0.91 0.50
C TYR A 60 -7.55 -0.14 -0.72
N LEU A 61 -6.26 -0.20 -1.01
CA LEU A 61 -5.70 0.45 -2.20
C LEU A 61 -6.26 -0.18 -3.47
N ASP A 62 -6.36 -1.51 -3.53
CA ASP A 62 -6.95 -2.20 -4.68
C ASP A 62 -8.39 -1.76 -4.91
N HIS A 63 -9.13 -1.53 -3.85
CA HIS A 63 -10.54 -1.19 -3.94
C HIS A 63 -10.77 0.29 -4.31
N PHE A 64 -10.05 1.19 -3.64
CA PHE A 64 -10.30 2.64 -3.79
C PHE A 64 -9.33 3.35 -4.73
N ALA A 65 -8.17 2.77 -4.98
CA ALA A 65 -7.12 3.39 -5.78
C ALA A 65 -6.67 2.45 -6.89
N ALA A 66 -7.61 1.97 -7.69
CA ALA A 66 -7.33 0.98 -8.73
C ALA A 66 -6.19 1.44 -9.63
N GLY A 67 -5.27 0.52 -9.90
CA GLY A 67 -4.09 0.83 -10.70
C GLY A 67 -2.90 1.34 -9.91
N TRP A 68 -3.03 1.43 -8.58
CA TRP A 68 -1.92 1.85 -7.73
C TRP A 68 -0.72 0.92 -7.88
N SER A 69 0.45 1.47 -7.62
CA SER A 69 1.68 0.69 -7.62
C SER A 69 2.64 1.28 -6.59
N TYR A 70 3.68 0.53 -6.26
CA TYR A 70 4.74 1.11 -5.44
C TYR A 70 6.10 0.58 -5.87
N ASN A 71 7.12 1.35 -5.54
CA ASN A 71 8.51 0.99 -5.79
C ASN A 71 9.32 1.26 -4.54
N VAL A 72 10.28 0.38 -4.27
CA VAL A 72 11.32 0.68 -3.29
C VAL A 72 12.34 1.57 -3.98
N VAL A 73 12.43 2.82 -3.55
CA VAL A 73 13.30 3.80 -4.20
C VAL A 73 14.65 3.92 -3.54
N SER A 74 14.77 3.51 -2.30
CA SER A 74 16.06 3.46 -1.64
C SER A 74 16.04 2.51 -0.46
N MET A 75 17.19 1.97 -0.14
CA MET A 75 17.41 1.15 1.04
C MET A 75 18.80 1.48 1.55
N GLN A 76 18.88 1.94 2.79
CA GLN A 76 20.13 2.42 3.37
C GLN A 76 20.29 1.86 4.77
N THR A 77 21.55 1.74 5.19
CA THR A 77 21.87 1.44 6.56
C THR A 77 22.23 2.74 7.26
N ILE A 78 21.54 3.03 8.33
CA ILE A 78 21.78 4.23 9.15
C ILE A 78 22.08 3.76 10.57
N GLY A 79 23.36 3.79 10.96
CA GLY A 79 23.77 3.21 12.23
C GLY A 79 23.43 1.74 12.27
N GLU A 80 22.67 1.34 13.27
CA GLU A 80 22.26 -0.05 13.45
C GLU A 80 20.87 -0.33 12.87
N ASN A 81 20.38 0.57 12.03
CA ASN A 81 19.05 0.47 11.45
C ASN A 81 19.10 0.37 9.94
N CYS A 82 18.08 -0.25 9.39
CA CYS A 82 17.79 -0.26 7.96
C CYS A 82 16.67 0.75 7.70
N ALA A 83 16.91 1.66 6.78
CA ALA A 83 15.90 2.63 6.34
C ALA A 83 15.52 2.34 4.90
N LEU A 84 14.24 2.13 4.65
CA LEU A 84 13.75 1.77 3.33
C LEU A 84 12.65 2.73 2.94
N THR A 85 12.78 3.34 1.76
CA THR A 85 11.82 4.32 1.27
C THR A 85 11.01 3.73 0.13
N VAL A 86 9.70 3.90 0.22
CA VAL A 86 8.74 3.45 -0.78
C VAL A 86 8.10 4.67 -1.43
N ARG A 87 7.95 4.61 -2.76
CA ARG A 87 7.12 5.56 -3.51
C ARG A 87 5.85 4.84 -3.90
N LEU A 88 4.72 5.34 -3.41
CA LEU A 88 3.40 4.84 -3.78
C LEU A 88 2.80 5.77 -4.82
N SER A 89 2.30 5.19 -5.92
CA SER A 89 1.79 5.95 -7.06
C SER A 89 0.36 5.54 -7.38
N ILE A 90 -0.49 6.54 -7.58
CA ILE A 90 -1.90 6.32 -7.90
C ILE A 90 -2.24 7.04 -9.19
N PRO A 91 -2.68 6.30 -10.23
CA PRO A 91 -3.17 6.95 -11.46
C PRO A 91 -4.54 7.56 -11.20
N CYS A 92 -4.74 8.77 -11.68
CA CYS A 92 -5.99 9.51 -11.50
C CYS A 92 -6.18 10.50 -12.64
N LEU A 93 -7.28 11.25 -12.59
CA LEU A 93 -7.57 12.23 -13.64
C LEU A 93 -6.46 13.24 -13.82
N GLU A 94 -5.78 13.61 -12.74
CA GLU A 94 -4.72 14.61 -12.77
C GLU A 94 -3.38 14.05 -13.24
N GLY A 95 -3.32 12.77 -13.58
CA GLY A 95 -2.09 12.08 -13.92
C GLY A 95 -1.70 11.10 -12.81
N VAL A 96 -0.42 10.81 -12.67
CA VAL A 96 0.04 9.93 -11.61
C VAL A 96 0.48 10.78 -10.43
N VAL A 97 -0.14 10.56 -9.28
CA VAL A 97 0.24 11.23 -8.03
C VAL A 97 1.04 10.26 -7.18
N SER A 98 2.22 10.68 -6.76
CA SER A 98 3.12 9.83 -5.98
C SER A 98 3.46 10.48 -4.65
N ARG A 99 3.58 9.66 -3.62
CA ARG A 99 4.01 10.09 -2.29
C ARG A 99 4.95 9.05 -1.72
N GLU A 100 5.95 9.51 -1.00
CA GLU A 100 6.99 8.64 -0.46
C GLU A 100 6.95 8.62 1.05
N ALA A 101 7.39 7.50 1.60
CA ALA A 101 7.54 7.36 3.04
C ALA A 101 8.66 6.36 3.34
N THR A 102 9.24 6.49 4.52
CA THR A 102 10.35 5.65 4.94
C THR A 102 9.96 4.84 6.16
N GLY A 103 10.33 3.57 6.13
CA GLY A 103 10.26 2.68 7.27
C GLY A 103 11.66 2.44 7.82
N ILE A 104 11.78 2.32 9.12
CA ILE A 104 13.07 2.11 9.79
C ILE A 104 12.93 0.93 10.74
N GLU A 105 13.85 -0.03 10.61
CA GLU A 105 13.90 -1.20 11.48
C GLU A 105 15.33 -1.49 11.90
N PRO A 106 15.53 -2.04 13.10
CA PRO A 106 16.85 -2.49 13.50
C PRO A 106 17.37 -3.57 12.55
N LEU A 107 18.66 -3.55 12.26
CA LEU A 107 19.28 -4.60 11.43
C LEU A 107 19.14 -5.97 12.09
N ILE A 108 19.22 -6.02 13.41
CA ILE A 108 18.99 -7.24 14.16
C ILE A 108 17.57 -7.20 14.69
N VAL A 109 16.70 -8.02 14.12
CA VAL A 109 15.30 -8.06 14.50
C VAL A 109 15.11 -9.09 15.60
N LYS A 110 14.52 -8.64 16.71
CA LYS A 110 14.10 -9.52 17.79
C LYS A 110 12.64 -9.84 17.56
N GLY A 111 12.33 -11.09 17.27
CA GLY A 111 10.98 -11.51 17.02
C GLY A 111 10.76 -11.92 15.59
N TYR A 112 9.58 -11.61 15.05
CA TYR A 112 9.15 -12.11 13.76
C TYR A 112 9.62 -11.22 12.61
N GLY A 113 10.02 -11.88 11.52
CA GLY A 113 10.36 -11.19 10.29
C GLY A 113 11.82 -10.83 10.19
N ASP A 114 12.14 -10.05 9.19
CA ASP A 114 13.48 -9.54 8.94
C ASP A 114 13.42 -8.02 8.79
N CYS A 115 14.60 -7.38 8.85
CA CYS A 115 14.63 -5.91 8.86
C CYS A 115 14.09 -5.32 7.56
N ALA A 116 14.40 -5.92 6.41
CA ALA A 116 13.97 -5.35 5.13
C ALA A 116 12.46 -5.46 4.94
N SER A 117 11.88 -6.63 5.21
CA SER A 117 10.43 -6.82 5.07
C SER A 117 9.66 -5.96 6.05
N ASN A 118 10.14 -5.85 7.28
CA ASN A 118 9.48 -5.03 8.29
C ASN A 118 9.55 -3.55 7.93
N ALA A 119 10.70 -3.08 7.45
CA ALA A 119 10.87 -1.71 7.01
C ALA A 119 9.99 -1.39 5.80
N GLU A 120 9.90 -2.32 4.86
CA GLU A 120 9.06 -2.14 3.67
C GLU A 120 7.58 -2.05 4.06
N SER A 121 7.12 -2.93 4.92
CA SER A 121 5.73 -2.91 5.41
C SER A 121 5.41 -1.58 6.10
N MET A 122 6.32 -1.10 6.92
CA MET A 122 6.16 0.18 7.59
C MET A 122 6.12 1.33 6.58
N ALA A 123 7.03 1.32 5.60
CA ALA A 123 7.10 2.36 4.59
C ALA A 123 5.82 2.40 3.76
N LEU A 124 5.31 1.23 3.34
CA LEU A 124 4.09 1.14 2.55
C LEU A 124 2.89 1.70 3.33
N ARG A 125 2.75 1.31 4.59
CA ARG A 125 1.66 1.81 5.43
C ARG A 125 1.71 3.32 5.61
N ARG A 126 2.92 3.86 5.80
CA ARG A 126 3.10 5.30 5.95
C ARG A 126 2.83 6.05 4.65
N ALA A 127 3.25 5.49 3.51
CA ALA A 127 2.96 6.09 2.21
C ALA A 127 1.45 6.09 1.95
N ALA A 128 0.78 4.99 2.26
CA ALA A 128 -0.67 4.89 2.13
C ALA A 128 -1.39 5.90 3.03
N ALA A 129 -0.88 6.09 4.25
CA ALA A 129 -1.43 7.07 5.18
C ALA A 129 -1.30 8.50 4.64
N LYS A 130 -0.25 8.78 3.88
CA LYS A 130 -0.09 10.09 3.25
C LYS A 130 -1.17 10.36 2.20
N PHE A 131 -1.81 9.31 1.68
CA PHE A 131 -2.99 9.42 0.82
C PHE A 131 -4.29 9.34 1.63
N GLY A 132 -4.21 9.19 2.94
CA GLY A 132 -5.37 9.18 3.82
C GLY A 132 -5.68 7.84 4.46
N LEU A 133 -5.20 6.73 3.92
CA LEU A 133 -5.54 5.41 4.43
C LEU A 133 -4.95 5.19 5.83
N GLY A 134 -5.84 5.09 6.81
CA GLY A 134 -5.43 4.90 8.19
C GLY A 134 -4.71 6.09 8.81
N LEU A 135 -4.77 7.25 8.16
CA LEU A 135 -4.08 8.45 8.66
C LEU A 135 -4.52 8.79 10.08
N TYR A 136 -5.80 8.67 10.37
CA TYR A 136 -6.34 8.98 11.69
C TYR A 136 -5.72 8.15 12.81
N LEU A 137 -5.16 6.99 12.50
CA LEU A 137 -4.51 6.14 13.49
C LEU A 137 -3.18 6.72 13.98
N TYR A 138 -2.59 7.64 13.21
CA TYR A 138 -1.37 8.35 13.60
C TYR A 138 -1.65 9.65 14.36
N GLU A 139 -2.89 10.12 14.30
CA GLU A 139 -3.27 11.33 15.01
C GLU A 139 -3.58 11.00 16.46
N LYS A 140 -3.12 11.86 17.36
CA LYS A 140 -3.32 11.65 18.80
C LYS A 140 -4.06 12.84 19.40
#